data_cf8fbbefdfc6d7dec948013045b6eff9
#
_entry.id   cf8fbbefdfc6d7dec948013045b6eff9
#
_cell.length_a   1.000
_cell.length_b   1.000
_cell.length_c   1.000
_cell.angle_alpha   90.00
_cell.angle_beta   90.00
_cell.angle_gamma   90.00
#
_symmetry.space_group_name_H-M   'P 1'
#
loop_
_entity.id
_entity.type
_entity.pdbx_description
1 polymer ?
#
loop_
_entity_poly.entity_id
_entity_poly.type
_entity_poly.pdbx_seq_one_letter_code
_entity_poly.pdbx_strand_id
1 'polypeptide(L)'
;MQKAKFYSIKCLLSRRWLHNQQVGRENASKHRGSHMSKPTRKTNADLVGLIDQLKAQSRDTGAALWRDVAQRLSKSRKNWAQPNLSRVTRYAPEGATILVPGKLLGSGEVTGNRTIAAYSVSSSARAKIEAAGGRILTYGELMNENPNGNGVIILG
;
A
#
# COMPACT_ATOMS: atom_id res chain seq x y z
N MET A 1 -9.90 -58.67 -35.30
CA MET A 1 -8.55 -58.12 -35.28
C MET A 1 -8.61 -56.59 -35.15
N GLN A 2 -8.81 -56.05 -33.97
CA GLN A 2 -8.70 -54.56 -33.68
C GLN A 2 -8.59 -54.35 -32.17
N LYS A 3 -7.44 -54.65 -31.56
CA LYS A 3 -7.19 -54.35 -30.12
C LYS A 3 -5.77 -53.82 -29.83
N ALA A 4 -5.10 -53.21 -30.78
CA ALA A 4 -3.69 -52.81 -30.58
C ALA A 4 -3.39 -51.32 -30.74
N LYS A 5 -4.34 -50.39 -30.67
CA LYS A 5 -4.06 -48.96 -30.86
C LYS A 5 -4.36 -48.02 -29.67
N PHE A 6 -4.73 -48.56 -28.49
CA PHE A 6 -5.16 -47.69 -27.35
C PHE A 6 -4.09 -47.45 -26.30
N TYR A 7 -2.89 -48.03 -26.37
CA TYR A 7 -1.88 -47.85 -25.32
C TYR A 7 -0.83 -46.76 -25.57
N SER A 8 -0.81 -46.16 -26.76
CA SER A 8 0.26 -45.17 -27.11
C SER A 8 -0.03 -43.72 -26.67
N ILE A 9 -1.29 -43.37 -26.39
CA ILE A 9 -1.66 -41.97 -26.11
C ILE A 9 -1.48 -41.63 -24.64
N LYS A 10 -1.63 -42.58 -23.71
CA LYS A 10 -1.47 -42.34 -22.26
C LYS A 10 -0.02 -42.10 -21.83
N CYS A 11 0.95 -42.64 -22.55
CA CYS A 11 2.38 -42.52 -22.24
C CYS A 11 2.97 -41.13 -22.61
N LEU A 12 2.43 -40.49 -23.63
CA LEU A 12 2.90 -39.18 -24.10
C LEU A 12 2.37 -38.03 -23.23
N LEU A 13 1.18 -38.17 -22.66
CA LEU A 13 0.60 -37.16 -21.79
C LEU A 13 1.28 -37.10 -20.40
N SER A 14 1.75 -38.25 -19.89
CA SER A 14 2.43 -38.31 -18.59
C SER A 14 3.83 -37.66 -18.60
N ARG A 15 4.57 -37.79 -19.72
CA ARG A 15 5.89 -37.14 -19.83
C ARG A 15 5.81 -35.63 -19.96
N ARG A 16 4.78 -35.11 -20.64
CA ARG A 16 4.58 -33.69 -20.83
C ARG A 16 4.08 -33.02 -19.50
N TRP A 17 3.35 -33.75 -18.68
CA TRP A 17 2.90 -33.27 -17.37
C TRP A 17 4.03 -33.20 -16.34
N LEU A 18 4.93 -34.18 -16.31
CA LEU A 18 6.10 -34.22 -15.42
C LEU A 18 7.12 -33.12 -15.77
N HIS A 19 7.30 -32.82 -17.06
CA HIS A 19 8.23 -31.78 -17.50
C HIS A 19 7.73 -30.38 -17.10
N ASN A 20 6.42 -30.16 -17.13
CA ASN A 20 5.84 -28.86 -16.73
C ASN A 20 5.86 -28.63 -15.21
N GLN A 21 5.89 -29.68 -14.40
CA GLN A 21 6.07 -29.55 -12.94
C GLN A 21 7.51 -29.23 -12.53
N GLN A 22 8.50 -29.71 -13.28
CA GLN A 22 9.91 -29.40 -13.01
C GLN A 22 10.27 -27.96 -13.36
N VAL A 23 9.78 -27.43 -14.47
CA VAL A 23 10.01 -26.03 -14.89
C VAL A 23 9.36 -25.05 -13.90
N GLY A 24 8.22 -25.40 -13.30
CA GLY A 24 7.56 -24.56 -12.28
C GLY A 24 8.32 -24.48 -10.94
N ARG A 25 9.13 -25.48 -10.60
CA ARG A 25 9.91 -25.49 -9.34
C ARG A 25 11.24 -24.73 -9.45
N GLU A 26 11.85 -24.71 -10.62
CA GLU A 26 13.11 -23.95 -10.83
C GLU A 26 12.90 -22.44 -10.88
N ASN A 27 11.74 -21.96 -11.32
CA ASN A 27 11.42 -20.52 -11.35
C ASN A 27 10.97 -19.97 -9.98
N ALA A 28 10.56 -20.80 -9.04
CA ALA A 28 10.15 -20.36 -7.71
C ALA A 28 11.34 -20.03 -6.78
N SER A 29 12.55 -20.48 -7.10
CA SER A 29 13.73 -20.28 -6.23
C SER A 29 14.59 -19.06 -6.60
N LYS A 30 14.36 -18.42 -7.75
CA LYS A 30 15.20 -17.31 -8.24
C LYS A 30 14.79 -15.90 -7.78
N HIS A 31 13.69 -15.74 -7.06
CA HIS A 31 13.21 -14.43 -6.61
C HIS A 31 13.27 -14.19 -5.09
N ARG A 32 14.07 -14.94 -4.36
CA ARG A 32 14.44 -14.53 -3.00
C ARG A 32 15.78 -13.81 -3.00
N GLY A 33 15.89 -12.74 -3.74
CA GLY A 33 16.84 -11.71 -3.40
C GLY A 33 16.42 -11.12 -2.06
N SER A 34 17.14 -11.44 -1.00
CA SER A 34 17.02 -10.76 0.29
C SER A 34 17.35 -9.30 0.05
N HIS A 35 16.33 -8.48 -0.21
CA HIS A 35 16.47 -7.04 -0.19
C HIS A 35 16.72 -6.67 1.28
N MET A 36 17.98 -6.72 1.70
CA MET A 36 18.39 -6.15 2.98
C MET A 36 18.03 -4.66 2.93
N SER A 37 16.89 -4.33 3.53
CA SER A 37 16.49 -2.95 3.71
C SER A 37 17.58 -2.26 4.52
N LYS A 38 18.20 -1.22 3.94
CA LYS A 38 19.20 -0.42 4.65
C LYS A 38 18.62 0.03 6.00
N PRO A 39 19.37 -0.10 7.10
CA PRO A 39 18.88 0.27 8.41
C PRO A 39 18.41 1.73 8.40
N THR A 40 17.20 1.95 8.86
CA THR A 40 16.60 3.28 8.93
C THR A 40 17.36 4.11 9.98
N ARG A 41 18.01 5.19 9.58
CA ARG A 41 18.68 6.14 10.50
C ARG A 41 17.69 7.03 11.26
N LYS A 42 16.47 6.56 11.49
CA LYS A 42 15.42 7.31 12.20
C LYS A 42 15.58 7.13 13.70
N THR A 43 15.60 8.23 14.45
CA THR A 43 15.74 8.23 15.93
C THR A 43 14.38 8.05 16.63
N ASN A 44 13.26 8.37 15.96
CA ASN A 44 11.93 8.23 16.55
C ASN A 44 11.46 6.77 16.42
N ALA A 45 11.33 6.09 17.57
CA ALA A 45 10.92 4.70 17.65
C ALA A 45 9.50 4.46 17.10
N ASP A 46 8.55 5.37 17.39
CA ASP A 46 7.16 5.27 16.93
C ASP A 46 7.08 5.30 15.40
N LEU A 47 7.87 6.18 14.78
CA LEU A 47 7.94 6.26 13.33
C LEU A 47 8.57 5.00 12.71
N VAL A 48 9.60 4.45 13.34
CA VAL A 48 10.22 3.19 12.89
C VAL A 48 9.21 2.06 12.99
N GLY A 49 8.53 1.93 14.13
CA GLY A 49 7.47 0.94 14.33
C GLY A 49 6.35 1.05 13.29
N LEU A 50 5.88 2.27 13.02
CA LEU A 50 4.87 2.51 11.98
C LEU A 50 5.35 2.09 10.58
N ILE A 51 6.59 2.41 10.20
CA ILE A 51 7.16 2.01 8.91
C ILE A 51 7.24 0.49 8.79
N ASP A 52 7.59 -0.21 9.87
CA ASP A 52 7.68 -1.66 9.85
C ASP A 52 6.30 -2.33 9.82
N GLN A 53 5.29 -1.76 10.51
CA GLN A 53 3.89 -2.18 10.39
C GLN A 53 3.37 -2.02 8.95
N LEU A 54 3.61 -0.88 8.31
CA LEU A 54 3.22 -0.64 6.91
C LEU A 54 3.88 -1.64 5.94
N LYS A 55 5.15 -1.98 6.16
CA LYS A 55 5.85 -3.00 5.37
C LYS A 55 5.30 -4.41 5.62
N ALA A 56 4.94 -4.74 6.86
CA ALA A 56 4.31 -6.00 7.21
C ALA A 56 2.94 -6.12 6.51
N GLN A 57 2.10 -5.10 6.64
CA GLN A 57 0.79 -5.04 5.97
C GLN A 57 0.90 -5.22 4.45
N SER A 58 1.91 -4.57 3.82
CA SER A 58 2.15 -4.75 2.38
C SER A 58 2.55 -6.17 2.00
N ARG A 59 3.26 -6.90 2.87
CA ARG A 59 3.62 -8.31 2.62
C ARG A 59 2.43 -9.23 2.78
N ASP A 60 1.59 -8.97 3.78
CA ASP A 60 0.44 -9.81 4.14
C ASP A 60 -0.69 -9.66 3.12
N THR A 61 -0.98 -8.43 2.70
CA THR A 61 -2.06 -8.13 1.74
C THR A 61 -1.62 -8.11 0.29
N GLY A 62 -0.31 -8.02 0.02
CA GLY A 62 0.22 -7.80 -1.33
C GLY A 62 -0.01 -6.38 -1.88
N ALA A 63 -0.61 -5.48 -1.09
CA ALA A 63 -0.94 -4.12 -1.53
C ALA A 63 0.31 -3.24 -1.64
N ALA A 64 0.62 -2.79 -2.85
CA ALA A 64 1.78 -1.95 -3.14
C ALA A 64 1.69 -0.55 -2.48
N LEU A 65 0.47 -0.09 -2.21
CA LEU A 65 0.18 1.20 -1.57
C LEU A 65 0.94 1.36 -0.25
N TRP A 66 0.86 0.38 0.65
CA TRP A 66 1.50 0.43 1.96
C TRP A 66 3.02 0.46 1.88
N ARG A 67 3.58 -0.25 0.88
CA ARG A 67 5.02 -0.21 0.61
C ARG A 67 5.48 1.18 0.14
N ASP A 68 4.72 1.83 -0.74
CA ASP A 68 5.04 3.19 -1.22
C ASP A 68 4.96 4.20 -0.08
N VAL A 69 3.93 4.14 0.76
CA VAL A 69 3.80 4.98 1.95
C VAL A 69 4.97 4.79 2.91
N ALA A 70 5.36 3.54 3.19
CA ALA A 70 6.50 3.22 4.04
C ALA A 70 7.82 3.79 3.47
N GLN A 71 8.01 3.72 2.15
CA GLN A 71 9.19 4.31 1.49
C GLN A 71 9.21 5.83 1.60
N ARG A 72 8.07 6.51 1.42
CA ARG A 72 7.97 7.96 1.55
C ARG A 72 8.27 8.43 2.97
N LEU A 73 7.71 7.75 3.98
CA LEU A 73 7.99 8.04 5.40
C LEU A 73 9.43 7.72 5.81
N SER A 74 10.11 6.78 5.14
CA SER A 74 11.51 6.47 5.37
C SER A 74 12.45 7.59 4.93
N LYS A 75 12.04 8.45 4.01
CA LYS A 75 12.83 9.58 3.54
C LYS A 75 13.01 10.63 4.65
N SER A 76 13.96 11.55 4.45
CA SER A 76 14.13 12.69 5.35
C SER A 76 12.83 13.51 5.46
N ARG A 77 12.55 14.08 6.65
CA ARG A 77 11.37 14.93 6.87
C ARG A 77 11.26 16.12 5.90
N LYS A 78 12.39 16.61 5.37
CA LYS A 78 12.41 17.64 4.31
C LYS A 78 11.64 17.22 3.06
N ASN A 79 11.66 15.92 2.76
CA ASN A 79 11.05 15.34 1.55
C ASN A 79 9.65 14.77 1.81
N TRP A 80 9.08 15.00 2.99
CA TRP A 80 7.74 14.56 3.28
C TRP A 80 6.72 15.46 2.61
N ALA A 81 5.62 14.86 2.19
CA ALA A 81 4.51 15.60 1.62
C ALA A 81 3.91 16.55 2.65
N GLN A 82 3.69 17.80 2.23
CA GLN A 82 3.03 18.84 3.03
C GLN A 82 1.92 19.51 2.20
N PRO A 83 0.91 18.75 1.76
CA PRO A 83 -0.18 19.33 1.00
C PRO A 83 -1.06 20.22 1.87
N ASN A 84 -1.63 21.26 1.24
CA ASN A 84 -2.67 22.09 1.80
C ASN A 84 -4.07 21.53 1.53
N LEU A 85 -5.07 21.93 2.29
CA LEU A 85 -6.47 21.53 2.09
C LEU A 85 -7.00 21.88 0.69
N SER A 86 -6.58 23.00 0.11
CA SER A 86 -6.93 23.37 -1.27
C SER A 86 -6.49 22.32 -2.30
N ARG A 87 -5.39 21.63 -2.05
CA ARG A 87 -4.92 20.53 -2.91
C ARG A 87 -5.80 19.28 -2.73
N VAL A 88 -6.21 19.00 -1.51
CA VAL A 88 -7.17 17.92 -1.22
C VAL A 88 -8.48 18.13 -1.99
N THR A 89 -9.02 19.33 -1.93
CA THR A 89 -10.28 19.69 -2.62
C THR A 89 -10.17 19.57 -4.14
N ARG A 90 -9.02 19.92 -4.70
CA ARG A 90 -8.77 19.90 -6.15
C ARG A 90 -8.62 18.50 -6.73
N TYR A 91 -7.95 17.60 -6.02
CA TYR A 91 -7.53 16.30 -6.57
C TYR A 91 -8.32 15.10 -6.05
N ALA A 92 -9.07 15.27 -4.98
CA ALA A 92 -9.84 14.17 -4.41
C ALA A 92 -11.35 14.44 -4.57
N PRO A 93 -12.10 13.51 -5.15
CA PRO A 93 -13.56 13.59 -5.20
C PRO A 93 -14.16 13.50 -3.79
N GLU A 94 -15.43 13.89 -3.68
CA GLU A 94 -16.18 13.74 -2.43
C GLU A 94 -16.35 12.27 -2.06
N GLY A 95 -16.30 11.97 -0.77
CA GLY A 95 -16.36 10.59 -0.27
C GLY A 95 -15.08 9.77 -0.44
N ALA A 96 -14.04 10.30 -1.10
CA ALA A 96 -12.78 9.57 -1.28
C ALA A 96 -11.97 9.47 0.01
N THR A 97 -11.26 8.36 0.14
CA THR A 97 -10.24 8.16 1.19
C THR A 97 -8.89 8.67 0.70
N ILE A 98 -8.33 9.61 1.43
CA ILE A 98 -7.09 10.30 1.06
C ILE A 98 -5.99 9.93 2.05
N LEU A 99 -4.82 9.58 1.55
CA LEU A 99 -3.65 9.28 2.35
C LEU A 99 -2.54 10.30 2.08
N VAL A 100 -2.07 10.96 3.13
CA VAL A 100 -1.00 11.96 3.06
C VAL A 100 0.24 11.43 3.77
N PRO A 101 1.31 11.03 3.04
CA PRO A 101 2.55 10.54 3.66
C PRO A 101 3.38 11.69 4.24
N GLY A 102 2.82 12.40 5.24
CA GLY A 102 3.44 13.54 5.87
C GLY A 102 2.49 14.40 6.70
N LYS A 103 2.61 15.72 6.59
CA LYS A 103 1.83 16.68 7.38
C LYS A 103 0.80 17.39 6.51
N LEU A 104 -0.45 17.35 6.92
CA LEU A 104 -1.53 18.10 6.28
C LEU A 104 -1.63 19.52 6.85
N LEU A 105 -1.64 20.52 5.98
CA LEU A 105 -1.69 21.94 6.32
C LEU A 105 -3.09 22.52 6.03
N GLY A 106 -3.52 23.49 6.88
CA GLY A 106 -4.86 24.05 6.88
C GLY A 106 -5.13 25.19 5.88
N SER A 107 -4.25 25.45 4.91
CA SER A 107 -4.49 26.47 3.90
C SER A 107 -5.52 26.01 2.86
N GLY A 108 -6.51 26.86 2.61
CA GLY A 108 -7.66 26.56 1.76
C GLY A 108 -8.87 26.09 2.53
N GLU A 109 -9.90 25.71 1.78
CA GLU A 109 -11.16 25.20 2.32
C GLU A 109 -11.41 23.77 1.86
N VAL A 110 -12.13 23.02 2.68
CA VAL A 110 -12.60 21.66 2.35
C VAL A 110 -14.11 21.73 2.17
N THR A 111 -14.56 21.28 1.02
CA THR A 111 -15.97 21.09 0.74
C THR A 111 -16.27 19.60 0.64
N GLY A 112 -17.34 19.16 1.29
CA GLY A 112 -17.81 17.79 1.26
C GLY A 112 -17.12 16.85 2.25
N ASN A 113 -17.78 15.73 2.49
CA ASN A 113 -17.36 14.71 3.44
C ASN A 113 -16.20 13.88 2.85
N ARG A 114 -15.04 13.93 3.49
CA ARG A 114 -13.83 13.17 3.08
C ARG A 114 -13.18 12.48 4.25
N THR A 115 -12.64 11.30 4.00
CA THR A 115 -11.83 10.57 4.98
C THR A 115 -10.35 10.82 4.68
N ILE A 116 -9.61 11.37 5.65
CA ILE A 116 -8.21 11.75 5.46
C ILE A 116 -7.34 11.03 6.48
N ALA A 117 -6.39 10.25 6.01
CA ALA A 117 -5.35 9.64 6.82
C ALA A 117 -4.01 10.37 6.64
N ALA A 118 -3.40 10.83 7.71
CA ALA A 118 -2.14 11.54 7.67
C ALA A 118 -1.25 11.22 8.88
N TYR A 119 0.07 11.37 8.72
CA TYR A 119 1.00 11.23 9.85
C TYR A 119 0.79 12.33 10.89
N SER A 120 0.56 13.55 10.44
CA SER A 120 0.27 14.70 11.31
C SER A 120 -0.68 15.65 10.60
N VAL A 121 -1.59 16.25 11.36
CA VAL A 121 -2.55 17.24 10.86
C VAL A 121 -2.39 18.51 11.69
N SER A 122 -2.38 19.68 11.03
CA SER A 122 -2.34 20.97 11.74
C SER A 122 -3.69 21.23 12.44
N SER A 123 -3.69 22.00 13.52
CA SER A 123 -4.92 22.33 14.26
C SER A 123 -5.98 23.02 13.38
N SER A 124 -5.53 23.95 12.53
CA SER A 124 -6.40 24.62 11.57
C SER A 124 -6.97 23.68 10.50
N ALA A 125 -6.20 22.70 10.05
CA ALA A 125 -6.71 21.68 9.12
C ALA A 125 -7.74 20.78 9.78
N ARG A 126 -7.48 20.35 11.02
CA ARG A 126 -8.41 19.52 11.80
C ARG A 126 -9.75 20.20 11.96
N ALA A 127 -9.77 21.44 12.46
CA ALA A 127 -11.01 22.19 12.65
C ALA A 127 -11.83 22.35 11.36
N LYS A 128 -11.17 22.60 10.22
CA LYS A 128 -11.84 22.75 8.92
C LYS A 128 -12.41 21.44 8.40
N ILE A 129 -11.69 20.32 8.59
CA ILE A 129 -12.16 19.00 8.15
C ILE A 129 -13.35 18.56 8.99
N GLU A 130 -13.29 18.73 10.30
CA GLU A 130 -14.39 18.41 11.23
C GLU A 130 -15.63 19.29 10.95
N ALA A 131 -15.44 20.59 10.70
CA ALA A 131 -16.51 21.50 10.31
C ALA A 131 -17.18 21.12 8.97
N ALA A 132 -16.43 20.55 8.05
CA ALA A 132 -16.94 20.04 6.78
C ALA A 132 -17.58 18.63 6.88
N GLY A 133 -17.64 18.03 8.08
CA GLY A 133 -18.16 16.69 8.30
C GLY A 133 -17.21 15.57 7.89
N GLY A 134 -15.95 15.89 7.60
CA GLY A 134 -14.92 14.90 7.23
C GLY A 134 -14.37 14.14 8.44
N ARG A 135 -13.73 12.99 8.17
CA ARG A 135 -13.08 12.14 9.19
C ARG A 135 -11.57 12.20 9.05
N ILE A 136 -10.88 12.25 10.19
CA ILE A 136 -9.42 12.15 10.23
C ILE A 136 -9.06 10.80 10.86
N LEU A 137 -8.28 10.02 10.15
CA LEU A 137 -7.82 8.70 10.58
C LEU A 137 -6.30 8.70 10.78
N THR A 138 -5.85 7.84 11.67
CA THR A 138 -4.46 7.41 11.74
C THR A 138 -4.17 6.34 10.69
N TYR A 139 -2.89 6.08 10.42
CA TYR A 139 -2.55 4.98 9.50
C TYR A 139 -2.99 3.61 10.00
N GLY A 140 -2.92 3.39 11.34
CA GLY A 140 -3.38 2.14 11.94
C GLY A 140 -4.87 1.91 11.73
N GLU A 141 -5.70 2.93 11.96
CA GLU A 141 -7.14 2.87 11.71
C GLU A 141 -7.44 2.63 10.23
N LEU A 142 -6.75 3.33 9.33
CA LEU A 142 -6.93 3.11 7.90
C LEU A 142 -6.53 1.69 7.45
N MET A 143 -5.45 1.12 8.00
CA MET A 143 -5.07 -0.27 7.72
C MET A 143 -6.11 -1.28 8.18
N ASN A 144 -6.78 -1.00 9.31
CA ASN A 144 -7.85 -1.86 9.83
C ASN A 144 -9.14 -1.74 9.00
N GLU A 145 -9.52 -0.52 8.60
CA GLU A 145 -10.72 -0.28 7.78
C GLU A 145 -10.53 -0.76 6.33
N ASN A 146 -9.36 -0.55 5.75
CA ASN A 146 -9.07 -0.86 4.34
C ASN A 146 -7.68 -1.49 4.16
N PRO A 147 -7.50 -2.77 4.53
CA PRO A 147 -6.21 -3.45 4.47
C PRO A 147 -5.63 -3.51 3.05
N ASN A 148 -6.47 -3.61 2.04
CA ASN A 148 -6.05 -3.68 0.63
C ASN A 148 -5.74 -2.30 0.03
N GLY A 149 -6.14 -1.21 0.68
CA GLY A 149 -5.92 0.14 0.19
C GLY A 149 -6.69 0.48 -1.09
N ASN A 150 -7.84 -0.20 -1.34
CA ASN A 150 -8.66 0.04 -2.53
C ASN A 150 -9.30 1.42 -2.47
N GLY A 151 -9.22 2.18 -3.59
CA GLY A 151 -9.82 3.51 -3.68
C GLY A 151 -9.11 4.59 -2.85
N VAL A 152 -7.94 4.31 -2.27
CA VAL A 152 -7.16 5.29 -1.53
C VAL A 152 -6.30 6.14 -2.47
N ILE A 153 -6.44 7.46 -2.36
CA ILE A 153 -5.68 8.42 -3.16
C ILE A 153 -4.51 8.94 -2.33
N ILE A 154 -3.27 8.77 -2.82
CA ILE A 154 -2.08 9.31 -2.17
C ILE A 154 -1.85 10.74 -2.65
N LEU A 155 -1.84 11.70 -1.72
CA LEU A 155 -1.46 13.08 -1.97
C LEU A 155 -0.07 13.36 -1.43
N GLY A 156 0.86 13.67 -2.35
CA GLY A 156 2.24 13.95 -1.99
C GLY A 156 2.92 14.92 -2.95
#